data_1152b1643195ba5ff169facfbe96aef7
#
_entry.id   1152b1643195ba5ff169facfbe96aef7
#
_cell.length_a   1.000
_cell.length_b   1.000
_cell.length_c   1.000
_cell.angle_alpha   90.00
_cell.angle_beta   90.00
_cell.angle_gamma   90.00
#
_symmetry.space_group_name_H-M   'P 1'
#
loop_
_entity.id
_entity.type
_entity.pdbx_description
1 polymer ?
#
loop_
_entity_poly.entity_id
_entity_poly.type
_entity_poly.pdbx_seq_one_letter_code
_entity_poly.pdbx_strand_id
1 'polypeptide(L)'
;PATAFRSTDGSLKHHVVATHAQLKQPIAVFTQTDGTYHAVLMRCTHKGVELRITGERLECSAHGSTFDARGSVLEGPASDPLRPFPVVEHDGMVRISLKA
;
A
#
# COMPACT_ATOMS: atom_id res chain seq x y z
N PRO A 1 2.75 11.94 7.66
CA PRO A 1 1.43 12.31 7.14
C PRO A 1 0.33 11.42 7.72
N ALA A 2 -0.86 11.98 7.83
CA ALA A 2 -2.02 11.27 8.34
C ALA A 2 -3.04 11.11 7.22
N THR A 3 -3.71 9.96 7.21
CA THR A 3 -4.73 9.65 6.20
C THR A 3 -5.98 9.13 6.89
N ALA A 4 -7.14 9.67 6.51
CA ALA A 4 -8.42 9.20 7.00
C ALA A 4 -8.95 8.11 6.08
N PHE A 5 -9.43 7.00 6.64
CA PHE A 5 -9.89 5.84 5.89
C PHE A 5 -11.40 5.83 5.67
N ARG A 6 -12.09 6.91 6.00
CA ARG A 6 -13.54 6.96 5.83
C ARG A 6 -13.90 7.61 4.50
N SER A 7 -14.84 7.00 3.80
CA SER A 7 -15.41 7.63 2.62
C SER A 7 -16.38 8.73 3.05
N THR A 8 -16.88 9.50 2.08
CA THR A 8 -17.79 10.61 2.36
C THR A 8 -19.12 10.15 2.97
N ASP A 9 -19.51 8.90 2.76
CA ASP A 9 -20.73 8.34 3.35
C ASP A 9 -20.50 7.72 4.74
N GLY A 10 -19.28 7.82 5.27
CA GLY A 10 -18.95 7.31 6.58
C GLY A 10 -18.51 5.85 6.63
N SER A 11 -18.58 5.13 5.53
CA SER A 11 -18.13 3.74 5.51
C SER A 11 -16.60 3.66 5.44
N LEU A 12 -16.05 2.53 5.94
CA LEU A 12 -14.62 2.30 5.88
C LEU A 12 -14.24 1.65 4.55
N LYS A 13 -13.13 2.08 3.99
CA LYS A 13 -12.58 1.47 2.78
C LYS A 13 -11.57 0.41 3.17
N HIS A 14 -11.46 -0.65 2.34
CA HIS A 14 -10.48 -1.70 2.57
C HIS A 14 -9.07 -1.26 2.21
N HIS A 15 -8.94 -0.27 1.35
CA HIS A 15 -7.63 0.29 1.02
C HIS A 15 -7.78 1.77 0.65
N VAL A 16 -6.67 2.49 0.78
CA VAL A 16 -6.57 3.90 0.39
C VAL A 16 -5.21 4.07 -0.28
N VAL A 17 -5.16 4.92 -1.29
CA VAL A 17 -3.92 5.30 -1.94
C VAL A 17 -3.54 6.69 -1.47
N ALA A 18 -2.35 6.83 -0.90
CA ALA A 18 -1.83 8.09 -0.40
C ALA A 18 -0.63 8.52 -1.23
N THR A 19 -0.52 9.82 -1.50
CA THR A 19 0.62 10.36 -2.22
C THR A 19 1.40 11.30 -1.32
N HIS A 20 2.69 11.47 -1.62
CA HIS A 20 3.55 12.39 -0.89
C HIS A 20 4.57 12.99 -1.85
N ALA A 21 4.85 14.28 -1.67
CA ALA A 21 5.74 15.00 -2.59
C ALA A 21 7.15 14.44 -2.65
N GLN A 22 7.60 13.77 -1.60
CA GLN A 22 8.94 13.17 -1.54
C GLN A 22 9.01 11.79 -2.18
N LEU A 23 7.88 11.24 -2.61
CA LEU A 23 7.83 9.90 -3.19
C LEU A 23 7.36 9.97 -4.64
N LYS A 24 8.01 9.19 -5.50
CA LYS A 24 7.64 9.13 -6.92
C LYS A 24 6.40 8.27 -7.14
N GLN A 25 6.25 7.19 -6.37
CA GLN A 25 5.09 6.32 -6.44
C GLN A 25 4.24 6.52 -5.19
N PRO A 26 2.93 6.25 -5.28
CA PRO A 26 2.06 6.38 -4.11
C PRO A 26 2.25 5.23 -3.12
N ILE A 27 1.62 5.38 -1.96
CA ILE A 27 1.59 4.36 -0.92
C ILE A 27 0.20 3.74 -0.90
N ALA A 28 0.12 2.43 -0.93
CA ALA A 28 -1.13 1.71 -0.72
C ALA A 28 -1.25 1.34 0.75
N VAL A 29 -2.37 1.68 1.37
CA VAL A 29 -2.64 1.35 2.77
C VAL A 29 -3.84 0.43 2.81
N PHE A 30 -3.64 -0.77 3.34
CA PHE A 30 -4.70 -1.79 3.40
C PHE A 30 -5.15 -2.01 4.84
N THR A 31 -6.46 -2.17 5.01
CA THR A 31 -7.06 -2.56 6.28
C THR A 31 -7.21 -4.07 6.29
N GLN A 32 -6.67 -4.72 7.32
CA GLN A 32 -6.77 -6.15 7.47
C GLN A 32 -8.04 -6.51 8.26
N THR A 33 -8.46 -7.78 8.17
CA THR A 33 -9.67 -8.24 8.85
C THR A 33 -9.55 -8.19 10.36
N ASP A 34 -8.34 -8.23 10.90
CA ASP A 34 -8.09 -8.12 12.34
C ASP A 34 -8.00 -6.67 12.82
N GLY A 35 -8.26 -5.69 11.94
CA GLY A 35 -8.23 -4.28 12.29
C GLY A 35 -6.87 -3.62 12.16
N THR A 36 -5.84 -4.35 11.74
CA THR A 36 -4.52 -3.76 11.52
C THR A 36 -4.41 -3.14 10.14
N TYR A 37 -3.38 -2.31 9.96
CA TYR A 37 -3.12 -1.63 8.69
C TYR A 37 -1.73 -1.99 8.19
N HIS A 38 -1.61 -2.08 6.86
CA HIS A 38 -0.32 -2.28 6.21
C HIS A 38 -0.16 -1.24 5.11
N ALA A 39 0.97 -0.55 5.11
CA ALA A 39 1.29 0.46 4.10
C ALA A 39 2.51 0.01 3.32
N VAL A 40 2.41 0.03 2.00
CA VAL A 40 3.50 -0.39 1.11
C VAL A 40 3.65 0.59 -0.03
N LEU A 41 4.89 0.80 -0.47
CA LEU A 41 5.17 1.64 -1.64
C LEU A 41 4.70 0.91 -2.89
N MET A 42 3.93 1.59 -3.73
CA MET A 42 3.39 1.02 -4.96
C MET A 42 4.44 1.06 -6.08
N ARG A 43 5.59 0.49 -5.79
CA ARG A 43 6.70 0.42 -6.73
C ARG A 43 7.17 -1.01 -6.85
N CYS A 44 7.15 -1.53 -8.09
CA CYS A 44 7.62 -2.89 -8.36
C CYS A 44 9.10 -3.01 -8.05
N THR A 45 9.46 -3.98 -7.21
CA THR A 45 10.86 -4.18 -6.81
C THR A 45 11.72 -4.76 -7.94
N HIS A 46 11.08 -5.24 -9.02
CA HIS A 46 11.81 -5.76 -10.18
C HIS A 46 12.39 -4.62 -11.04
N LYS A 47 11.54 -3.68 -11.48
CA LYS A 47 11.96 -2.61 -12.41
C LYS A 47 11.51 -1.22 -12.01
N GLY A 48 10.92 -1.05 -10.86
CA GLY A 48 10.50 0.27 -10.39
C GLY A 48 9.25 0.83 -11.02
N VAL A 49 8.49 0.02 -11.75
CA VAL A 49 7.23 0.44 -12.37
C VAL A 49 6.17 0.65 -11.29
N GLU A 50 5.32 1.65 -11.47
CA GLU A 50 4.23 1.89 -10.54
C GLU A 50 3.24 0.72 -10.60
N LEU A 51 2.85 0.23 -9.42
CA LEU A 51 1.91 -0.87 -9.29
C LEU A 51 0.47 -0.36 -9.33
N ARG A 52 -0.46 -1.26 -9.60
CA ARG A 52 -1.89 -0.97 -9.49
C ARG A 52 -2.51 -1.94 -8.51
N ILE A 53 -3.62 -1.53 -7.89
CA ILE A 53 -4.34 -2.34 -6.94
C ILE A 53 -5.42 -3.12 -7.68
N THR A 54 -5.45 -4.44 -7.48
CA THR A 54 -6.47 -5.32 -8.02
C THR A 54 -7.01 -6.15 -6.85
N GLY A 55 -8.19 -5.77 -6.34
CA GLY A 55 -8.73 -6.38 -5.13
C GLY A 55 -7.81 -6.08 -3.94
N GLU A 56 -7.28 -7.12 -3.32
CA GLU A 56 -6.34 -6.99 -2.19
C GLU A 56 -4.90 -7.28 -2.61
N ARG A 57 -4.61 -7.15 -3.90
CA ARG A 57 -3.28 -7.41 -4.45
C ARG A 57 -2.76 -6.19 -5.16
N LEU A 58 -1.44 -6.14 -5.33
CA LEU A 58 -0.78 -5.15 -6.15
C LEU A 58 -0.14 -5.85 -7.33
N GLU A 59 -0.26 -5.26 -8.51
CA GLU A 59 0.14 -5.90 -9.75
C GLU A 59 1.00 -4.96 -10.58
N CYS A 60 2.10 -5.49 -11.12
CA CYS A 60 2.93 -4.80 -12.09
C CYS A 60 2.44 -5.12 -13.49
N SER A 61 1.84 -4.14 -14.17
CA SER A 61 1.28 -4.36 -15.51
C SER A 61 2.35 -4.60 -16.56
N ALA A 62 3.58 -4.17 -16.30
CA ALA A 62 4.67 -4.28 -17.29
C ALA A 62 5.27 -5.68 -17.34
N HIS A 63 5.37 -6.38 -16.19
CA HIS A 63 6.10 -7.64 -16.14
C HIS A 63 5.33 -8.77 -15.44
N GLY A 64 4.13 -8.50 -14.92
CA GLY A 64 3.29 -9.53 -14.32
C GLY A 64 3.59 -9.86 -12.87
N SER A 65 4.52 -9.18 -12.23
CA SER A 65 4.77 -9.41 -10.79
C SER A 65 3.54 -9.06 -9.97
N THR A 66 3.23 -9.87 -8.97
CA THR A 66 2.13 -9.60 -8.06
C THR A 66 2.59 -9.68 -6.61
N PHE A 67 1.93 -8.90 -5.76
CA PHE A 67 2.25 -8.79 -4.34
C PHE A 67 0.94 -8.80 -3.56
N ASP A 68 0.98 -9.31 -2.34
CA ASP A 68 -0.19 -9.26 -1.47
C ASP A 68 -0.27 -7.91 -0.74
N ALA A 69 -1.30 -7.74 0.09
CA ALA A 69 -1.54 -6.50 0.82
C ALA A 69 -0.44 -6.18 1.83
N ARG A 70 0.39 -7.14 2.18
CA ARG A 70 1.53 -6.93 3.08
C ARG A 70 2.82 -6.64 2.32
N GLY A 71 2.76 -6.71 0.99
CA GLY A 71 3.91 -6.47 0.14
C GLY A 71 4.74 -7.70 -0.16
N SER A 72 4.30 -8.89 0.28
CA SER A 72 5.01 -10.13 -0.04
C SER A 72 4.82 -10.51 -1.50
N VAL A 73 5.86 -11.04 -2.13
CA VAL A 73 5.80 -11.45 -3.53
C VAL A 73 4.89 -12.68 -3.65
N LEU A 74 3.91 -12.59 -4.56
CA LEU A 74 3.07 -13.74 -4.92
C LEU A 74 3.55 -14.37 -6.22
N GLU A 75 3.90 -13.56 -7.21
CA GLU A 75 4.44 -14.04 -8.49
C GLU A 75 5.56 -13.13 -8.94
N GLY A 76 6.63 -13.75 -9.50
CA GLY A 76 7.72 -13.02 -10.09
C GLY A 76 7.35 -12.39 -11.42
N PRO A 77 8.34 -11.72 -12.05
CA PRO A 77 9.78 -11.82 -11.82
C PRO A 77 10.34 -11.09 -10.60
N ALA A 78 9.57 -10.25 -9.90
CA ALA A 78 10.07 -9.65 -8.67
C ALA A 78 10.38 -10.74 -7.63
N SER A 79 11.47 -10.56 -6.90
CA SER A 79 11.88 -11.51 -5.85
C SER A 79 11.93 -10.85 -4.48
N ASP A 80 11.87 -9.52 -4.41
CA ASP A 80 11.93 -8.78 -3.16
C ASP A 80 10.55 -8.24 -2.78
N PRO A 81 10.22 -8.19 -1.47
CA PRO A 81 8.95 -7.61 -1.06
C PRO A 81 8.91 -6.10 -1.30
N LEU A 82 7.71 -5.53 -1.28
CA LEU A 82 7.53 -4.09 -1.41
C LEU A 82 8.07 -3.41 -0.15
N ARG A 83 8.51 -2.15 -0.31
CA ARG A 83 8.95 -1.35 0.83
C ARG A 83 7.76 -1.08 1.75
N PRO A 84 7.80 -1.49 3.02
CA PRO A 84 6.73 -1.20 3.96
C PRO A 84 6.98 0.13 4.67
N PHE A 85 5.89 0.69 5.22
CA PHE A 85 5.98 1.88 6.08
C PHE A 85 5.26 1.59 7.39
N PRO A 86 5.81 2.04 8.53
CA PRO A 86 5.08 1.92 9.80
C PRO A 86 3.78 2.71 9.76
N VAL A 87 2.73 2.14 10.34
CA VAL A 87 1.40 2.74 10.37
C VAL A 87 0.89 2.74 11.80
N VAL A 88 0.34 3.88 12.23
CA VAL A 88 -0.27 4.02 13.55
C VAL A 88 -1.66 4.62 13.35
N GLU A 89 -2.67 4.04 14.00
CA GLU A 89 -4.00 4.59 14.01
C GLU A 89 -4.22 5.39 15.30
N HIS A 90 -4.81 6.58 15.16
CA HIS A 90 -5.12 7.45 16.29
C HIS A 90 -6.35 8.30 15.94
N ASP A 91 -7.39 8.24 16.76
CA ASP A 91 -8.63 9.03 16.60
C ASP A 91 -9.23 8.93 15.20
N GLY A 92 -9.27 7.72 14.65
CA GLY A 92 -9.85 7.48 13.32
C GLY A 92 -8.97 7.92 12.17
N MET A 93 -7.74 8.37 12.46
CA MET A 93 -6.77 8.75 11.45
C MET A 93 -5.67 7.71 11.38
N VAL A 94 -5.15 7.48 10.18
CA VAL A 94 -4.03 6.59 9.97
C VAL A 94 -2.80 7.43 9.67
N ARG A 95 -1.77 7.26 10.48
CA ARG A 95 -0.52 8.00 10.32
C ARG A 95 0.54 7.07 9.76
N ILE A 96 1.15 7.48 8.66
CA ILE A 96 2.16 6.69 7.97
C ILE A 96 3.51 7.37 8.18
N SER A 97 4.48 6.61 8.69
CA SER A 97 5.85 7.12 8.84
C SER A 97 6.61 6.85 7.55
N LEU A 98 7.21 7.89 6.97
CA LEU A 98 8.02 7.73 5.76
C LEU A 98 9.43 7.22 6.06
N LYS A 99 9.77 7.12 7.33
CA LYS A 99 11.04 6.50 7.75
C LYS A 99 10.79 5.03 7.99
N ALA A 100 11.35 4.21 7.19
CA ALA A 100 11.17 2.76 7.29
C ALA A 100 12.51 2.06 7.42
#